data_14a0c923a6bfad284fa9cf4af9e7e7d5
#
_entry.id   14a0c923a6bfad284fa9cf4af9e7e7d5
#
_cell.length_a   1.000
_cell.length_b   1.000
_cell.length_c   1.000
_cell.angle_alpha   90.00
_cell.angle_beta   90.00
_cell.angle_gamma   90.00
#
_symmetry.space_group_name_H-M   'P 1'
#
loop_
_entity.id
_entity.type
_entity.pdbx_description
1 polymer ?
#
loop_
_entity_poly.entity_id
_entity_poly.type
_entity_poly.pdbx_seq_one_letter_code
_entity_poly.pdbx_strand_id
1 'polypeptide(L)'
;ISEGMQQGAEWIWCMDDDVFPRPDCLEHLLPYTADARYGILAPRRLMDGRIYTNDFTAYNLTNPFASLHKGKLASCPPTEPTEIAGTAFEGPLIRREVVEKIGLPNRELFIFCDDTDYCLRTVRAGYRILSVPAALMDKEHFFSTDSWAERNHKKKWKRFYQVRNAT
;
A
#
# COMPACT_ATOMS: atom_id res chain seq x y z
N ILE A 1 -5.96 -1.48 -12.17
CA ILE A 1 -6.31 -2.88 -11.88
C ILE A 1 -7.22 -3.44 -12.98
N SER A 2 -8.35 -2.78 -13.31
CA SER A 2 -9.31 -3.26 -14.33
C SER A 2 -8.66 -3.59 -15.66
N GLU A 3 -7.78 -2.72 -16.15
CA GLU A 3 -7.07 -2.93 -17.44
C GLU A 3 -6.18 -4.18 -17.41
N GLY A 4 -5.40 -4.38 -16.33
CA GLY A 4 -4.57 -5.59 -16.20
C GLY A 4 -5.41 -6.86 -16.14
N MET A 5 -6.60 -6.81 -15.52
CA MET A 5 -7.55 -7.94 -15.53
C MET A 5 -8.04 -8.27 -16.94
N GLN A 6 -8.40 -7.25 -17.74
CA GLN A 6 -8.86 -7.43 -19.11
C GLN A 6 -7.78 -8.00 -20.03
N GLN A 7 -6.53 -7.63 -19.82
CA GLN A 7 -5.38 -8.11 -20.57
C GLN A 7 -4.89 -9.50 -20.12
N GLY A 8 -5.52 -10.12 -19.13
CA GLY A 8 -5.16 -11.46 -18.67
C GLY A 8 -3.89 -11.52 -17.82
N ALA A 9 -3.44 -10.40 -17.23
CA ALA A 9 -2.27 -10.38 -16.38
C ALA A 9 -2.47 -11.28 -15.14
N GLU A 10 -1.48 -12.09 -14.79
CA GLU A 10 -1.48 -12.91 -13.56
C GLU A 10 -1.20 -12.08 -12.31
N TRP A 11 -0.40 -11.03 -12.48
CA TRP A 11 -0.08 -10.05 -11.46
C TRP A 11 -0.24 -8.64 -12.01
N ILE A 12 -0.76 -7.74 -11.18
CA ILE A 12 -1.06 -6.36 -11.56
C ILE A 12 -0.24 -5.43 -10.67
N TRP A 13 0.66 -4.68 -11.28
CA TRP A 13 1.47 -3.71 -10.55
C TRP A 13 0.74 -2.38 -10.50
N CYS A 14 0.26 -2.01 -9.32
CA CYS A 14 -0.41 -0.73 -9.07
C CYS A 14 0.62 0.32 -8.66
N MET A 15 0.54 1.49 -9.25
CA MET A 15 1.53 2.53 -9.03
C MET A 15 0.88 3.90 -9.03
N ASP A 16 1.28 4.77 -8.09
CA ASP A 16 0.98 6.20 -8.15
C ASP A 16 1.97 6.90 -9.06
N ASP A 17 1.65 8.12 -9.47
CA ASP A 17 2.47 8.95 -10.38
C ASP A 17 3.69 9.57 -9.71
N ASP A 18 3.82 9.40 -8.37
CA ASP A 18 4.92 9.92 -7.55
C ASP A 18 5.87 8.83 -7.00
N VAL A 19 5.77 7.61 -7.52
CA VAL A 19 6.66 6.51 -7.14
C VAL A 19 7.34 5.89 -8.35
N PHE A 20 8.64 5.64 -8.22
CA PHE A 20 9.50 5.18 -9.31
C PHE A 20 10.23 3.91 -8.88
N PRO A 21 9.93 2.74 -9.47
CA PRO A 21 10.64 1.51 -9.15
C PRO A 21 12.09 1.60 -9.62
N ARG A 22 13.01 1.11 -8.77
CA ARG A 22 14.38 0.90 -9.20
C ARG A 22 14.45 -0.23 -10.22
N PRO A 23 15.48 -0.27 -11.09
CA PRO A 23 15.54 -1.22 -12.20
C PRO A 23 15.38 -2.70 -11.79
N ASP A 24 15.83 -3.06 -10.60
CA ASP A 24 15.79 -4.40 -10.01
C ASP A 24 14.57 -4.66 -9.11
N CYS A 25 13.71 -3.67 -8.92
CA CYS A 25 12.57 -3.76 -7.99
C CYS A 25 11.66 -4.96 -8.31
N LEU A 26 11.28 -5.12 -9.57
CA LEU A 26 10.42 -6.24 -9.98
C LEU A 26 11.13 -7.57 -9.82
N GLU A 27 12.41 -7.65 -10.15
CA GLU A 27 13.22 -8.86 -10.01
C GLU A 27 13.23 -9.37 -8.56
N HIS A 28 13.27 -8.48 -7.59
CA HIS A 28 13.17 -8.82 -6.16
C HIS A 28 11.77 -9.27 -5.71
N LEU A 29 10.71 -8.88 -6.41
CA LEU A 29 9.33 -9.32 -6.11
C LEU A 29 9.01 -10.69 -6.70
N LEU A 30 9.50 -10.99 -7.91
CA LEU A 30 9.15 -12.19 -8.68
C LEU A 30 9.32 -13.52 -7.94
N PRO A 31 10.36 -13.76 -7.13
CA PRO A 31 10.51 -15.04 -6.41
C PRO A 31 9.33 -15.39 -5.50
N TYR A 32 8.61 -14.38 -5.00
CA TYR A 32 7.47 -14.58 -4.09
C TYR A 32 6.14 -14.79 -4.82
N THR A 33 6.11 -14.59 -6.14
CA THR A 33 4.89 -14.80 -6.94
C THR A 33 4.49 -16.27 -7.04
N ALA A 34 5.43 -17.19 -6.88
CA ALA A 34 5.18 -18.63 -6.90
C ALA A 34 4.45 -19.13 -5.64
N ASP A 35 4.51 -18.40 -4.52
CA ASP A 35 3.84 -18.77 -3.29
C ASP A 35 2.37 -18.31 -3.31
N ALA A 36 1.45 -19.26 -3.42
CA ALA A 36 0.01 -19.00 -3.51
C ALA A 36 -0.58 -18.33 -2.24
N ARG A 37 0.12 -18.33 -1.12
CA ARG A 37 -0.33 -17.65 0.09
C ARG A 37 -0.32 -16.13 -0.07
N TYR A 38 0.60 -15.59 -0.87
CA TYR A 38 0.73 -14.16 -1.05
C TYR A 38 -0.21 -13.63 -2.13
N GLY A 39 -1.11 -12.74 -1.72
CA GLY A 39 -2.02 -12.04 -2.61
C GLY A 39 -1.52 -10.65 -3.00
N ILE A 40 -0.69 -10.04 -2.14
CA ILE A 40 -0.08 -8.74 -2.39
C ILE A 40 1.40 -8.78 -1.98
N LEU A 41 2.27 -8.28 -2.87
CA LEU A 41 3.68 -8.06 -2.60
C LEU A 41 3.95 -6.56 -2.56
N ALA A 42 4.49 -6.05 -1.46
CA ALA A 42 4.72 -4.65 -1.23
C ALA A 42 6.22 -4.31 -1.31
N PRO A 43 6.67 -3.53 -2.29
CA PRO A 43 8.03 -3.01 -2.32
C PRO A 43 8.25 -1.97 -1.24
N ARG A 44 9.51 -1.73 -0.89
CA ARG A 44 9.90 -0.70 0.06
C ARG A 44 10.10 0.63 -0.65
N ARG A 45 9.48 1.66 -0.11
CA ARG A 45 9.59 3.03 -0.64
C ARG A 45 10.63 3.81 0.12
N LEU A 46 11.41 4.57 -0.63
CA LEU A 46 12.39 5.52 -0.11
C LEU A 46 11.97 6.93 -0.49
N MET A 47 12.06 7.86 0.43
CA MET A 47 11.87 9.29 0.20
C MET A 47 13.13 10.02 0.70
N ASP A 48 13.78 10.75 -0.18
CA ASP A 48 15.08 11.37 0.09
C ASP A 48 16.14 10.37 0.61
N GLY A 49 16.16 9.16 0.04
CA GLY A 49 17.05 8.07 0.43
C GLY A 49 16.76 7.43 1.79
N ARG A 50 15.68 7.85 2.47
CA ARG A 50 15.24 7.30 3.74
C ARG A 50 14.00 6.44 3.55
N ILE A 51 13.85 5.40 4.36
CA ILE A 51 12.70 4.54 4.29
C ILE A 51 11.42 5.34 4.61
N TYR A 52 10.52 5.37 3.64
CA TYR A 52 9.19 5.94 3.78
C TYR A 52 8.21 4.83 4.17
N THR A 53 7.85 4.78 5.44
CA THR A 53 7.03 3.69 5.96
C THR A 53 5.56 4.09 6.03
N ASN A 54 4.77 3.57 5.09
CA ASN A 54 3.31 3.54 5.18
C ASN A 54 2.76 2.10 5.23
N ASP A 55 3.63 1.13 5.51
CA ASP A 55 3.21 -0.25 5.71
C ASP A 55 2.76 -0.44 7.15
N PHE A 56 1.72 -1.22 7.36
CA PHE A 56 1.10 -1.39 8.66
C PHE A 56 1.25 -2.82 9.15
N THR A 57 1.72 -2.97 10.38
CA THR A 57 1.89 -4.29 11.00
C THR A 57 0.57 -4.83 11.53
N ALA A 58 -0.37 -3.96 11.90
CA ALA A 58 -1.71 -4.34 12.35
C ALA A 58 -2.71 -3.19 12.19
N TYR A 59 -4.00 -3.55 12.14
CA TYR A 59 -5.10 -2.62 12.24
C TYR A 59 -5.76 -2.68 13.61
N ASN A 60 -6.22 -1.54 14.10
CA ASN A 60 -7.06 -1.44 15.27
C ASN A 60 -8.54 -1.51 14.83
N LEU A 61 -9.14 -2.67 14.97
CA LEU A 61 -10.54 -2.90 14.59
C LEU A 61 -11.49 -2.95 15.80
N THR A 62 -10.99 -2.65 17.01
CA THR A 62 -11.75 -2.85 18.26
C THR A 62 -11.96 -1.59 19.07
N ASN A 63 -11.13 -0.57 18.91
CA ASN A 63 -11.25 0.69 19.65
C ASN A 63 -11.44 1.85 18.68
N PRO A 64 -12.67 2.38 18.52
CA PRO A 64 -12.94 3.47 17.57
C PRO A 64 -12.31 4.81 17.97
N PHE A 65 -11.87 4.94 19.24
CA PHE A 65 -11.21 6.18 19.72
C PHE A 65 -9.68 6.17 19.53
N ALA A 66 -9.13 5.08 19.04
CA ALA A 66 -7.69 4.98 18.76
C ALA A 66 -7.44 4.97 17.23
N SER A 67 -6.18 5.28 16.84
CA SER A 67 -5.80 5.23 15.43
C SER A 67 -6.09 3.84 14.83
N LEU A 68 -6.66 3.82 13.63
CA LEU A 68 -6.89 2.60 12.86
C LEU A 68 -5.59 1.81 12.64
N HIS A 69 -4.50 2.50 12.40
CA HIS A 69 -3.22 1.90 12.10
C HIS A 69 -2.40 1.71 13.39
N LYS A 70 -2.16 0.45 13.76
CA LYS A 70 -1.23 0.07 14.83
C LYS A 70 0.15 -0.23 14.23
N GLY A 71 1.18 0.43 14.77
CA GLY A 71 2.55 0.17 14.39
C GLY A 71 2.81 0.40 12.90
N LYS A 72 3.35 1.55 12.56
CA LYS A 72 4.13 1.65 11.33
C LYS A 72 5.30 0.71 11.48
N LEU A 73 5.77 0.11 10.37
CA LEU A 73 7.07 -0.54 10.37
C LEU A 73 8.06 0.44 10.99
N ALA A 74 8.47 0.10 12.20
CA ALA A 74 9.03 1.01 13.17
C ALA A 74 10.35 1.65 12.72
N SER A 75 10.95 2.41 13.63
CA SER A 75 12.29 3.00 13.56
C SER A 75 13.43 2.05 13.15
N CYS A 76 13.20 0.73 13.15
CA CYS A 76 14.09 -0.29 12.61
C CYS A 76 13.27 -1.23 11.72
N PRO A 77 13.05 -0.89 10.43
CA PRO A 77 12.26 -1.72 9.53
C PRO A 77 12.98 -3.05 9.27
N PRO A 78 12.23 -4.14 9.08
CA PRO A 78 12.80 -5.45 8.78
C PRO A 78 13.74 -5.39 7.59
N THR A 79 14.86 -6.12 7.67
CA THR A 79 15.79 -6.33 6.55
C THR A 79 15.37 -7.51 5.68
N GLU A 80 14.54 -8.40 6.24
CA GLU A 80 14.02 -9.60 5.59
C GLU A 80 12.56 -9.46 5.20
N PRO A 81 12.08 -10.23 4.20
CA PRO A 81 10.68 -10.27 3.82
C PRO A 81 9.79 -10.59 5.02
N THR A 82 8.77 -9.75 5.25
CA THR A 82 7.95 -9.81 6.45
C THR A 82 6.48 -9.67 6.10
N GLU A 83 5.62 -10.53 6.67
CA GLU A 83 4.17 -10.41 6.54
C GLU A 83 3.69 -9.14 7.26
N ILE A 84 2.84 -8.38 6.58
CA ILE A 84 2.26 -7.13 7.08
C ILE A 84 0.73 -7.18 6.95
N ALA A 85 0.04 -6.34 7.72
CA ALA A 85 -1.43 -6.26 7.66
C ALA A 85 -1.92 -5.43 6.47
N GLY A 86 -1.12 -4.49 5.97
CA GLY A 86 -1.48 -3.67 4.83
C GLY A 86 -0.38 -2.74 4.36
N THR A 87 -0.56 -2.26 3.14
CA THR A 87 0.33 -1.33 2.44
C THR A 87 -0.51 -0.33 1.64
N ALA A 88 0.05 0.82 1.29
CA ALA A 88 -0.59 1.76 0.40
C ALA A 88 -0.53 1.29 -1.06
N PHE A 89 -1.41 1.82 -1.92
CA PHE A 89 -1.43 1.54 -3.36
C PHE A 89 -0.27 2.21 -4.13
N GLU A 90 0.80 2.52 -3.45
CA GLU A 90 2.03 3.11 -3.98
C GLU A 90 3.04 2.01 -4.33
N GLY A 91 2.77 1.20 -5.35
CA GLY A 91 3.67 0.19 -5.88
C GLY A 91 3.41 -1.28 -5.52
N PRO A 92 2.27 -1.69 -4.91
CA PRO A 92 2.03 -3.09 -4.64
C PRO A 92 1.80 -3.89 -5.92
N LEU A 93 2.33 -5.11 -5.94
CA LEU A 93 2.06 -6.10 -6.96
C LEU A 93 0.91 -7.00 -6.44
N ILE A 94 -0.22 -7.00 -7.14
CA ILE A 94 -1.47 -7.65 -6.71
C ILE A 94 -1.73 -8.88 -7.59
N ARG A 95 -1.97 -10.03 -6.96
CA ARG A 95 -2.30 -11.28 -7.63
C ARG A 95 -3.69 -11.20 -8.25
N ARG A 96 -3.84 -11.74 -9.47
CA ARG A 96 -5.12 -11.80 -10.21
C ARG A 96 -6.23 -12.45 -9.40
N GLU A 97 -5.96 -13.59 -8.78
CA GLU A 97 -6.95 -14.36 -8.02
C GLU A 97 -7.49 -13.58 -6.80
N VAL A 98 -6.72 -12.65 -6.26
CA VAL A 98 -7.23 -11.72 -5.24
C VAL A 98 -8.34 -10.86 -5.84
N VAL A 99 -8.07 -10.23 -6.99
CA VAL A 99 -9.07 -9.38 -7.66
C VAL A 99 -10.32 -10.17 -8.04
N GLU A 100 -10.16 -11.39 -8.54
CA GLU A 100 -11.28 -12.28 -8.87
C GLU A 100 -12.12 -12.64 -7.64
N LYS A 101 -11.48 -12.83 -6.49
CA LYS A 101 -12.15 -13.24 -5.25
C LYS A 101 -12.82 -12.10 -4.49
N ILE A 102 -12.18 -10.94 -4.42
CA ILE A 102 -12.67 -9.82 -3.60
C ILE A 102 -13.17 -8.62 -4.42
N GLY A 103 -13.03 -8.65 -5.75
CA GLY A 103 -13.39 -7.57 -6.65
C GLY A 103 -12.38 -6.43 -6.68
N LEU A 104 -12.76 -5.35 -7.33
CA LEU A 104 -11.97 -4.12 -7.46
C LEU A 104 -11.98 -3.31 -6.14
N PRO A 105 -11.07 -2.34 -5.98
CA PRO A 105 -11.14 -1.35 -4.91
C PRO A 105 -12.49 -0.65 -4.87
N ASN A 106 -12.96 -0.32 -3.66
CA ASN A 106 -14.25 0.33 -3.47
C ASN A 106 -14.23 1.76 -4.04
N ARG A 107 -15.03 2.02 -5.05
CA ARG A 107 -15.12 3.33 -5.74
C ARG A 107 -15.61 4.46 -4.85
N GLU A 108 -16.32 4.15 -3.77
CA GLU A 108 -16.81 5.15 -2.81
C GLU A 108 -15.69 5.70 -1.93
N LEU A 109 -14.62 4.92 -1.75
CA LEU A 109 -13.42 5.32 -1.03
C LEU A 109 -12.45 6.05 -1.97
N PHE A 110 -12.85 7.21 -2.49
CA PHE A 110 -12.09 7.97 -3.50
C PHE A 110 -10.66 8.32 -3.08
N ILE A 111 -10.44 8.64 -1.80
CA ILE A 111 -9.12 8.91 -1.21
C ILE A 111 -9.16 8.60 0.28
N PHE A 112 -8.10 8.00 0.80
CA PHE A 112 -7.94 7.41 2.14
C PHE A 112 -8.82 6.18 2.38
N CYS A 113 -8.26 5.23 3.04
CA CYS A 113 -8.84 3.92 3.42
C CYS A 113 -9.20 2.99 2.25
N ASP A 114 -9.02 3.37 1.01
CA ASP A 114 -9.20 2.52 -0.18
C ASP A 114 -8.18 1.37 -0.20
N ASP A 115 -6.92 1.68 0.05
CA ASP A 115 -5.83 0.72 0.24
C ASP A 115 -6.05 -0.15 1.49
N THR A 116 -6.46 0.46 2.59
CA THR A 116 -6.74 -0.23 3.85
C THR A 116 -7.89 -1.21 3.71
N ASP A 117 -9.02 -0.80 3.12
CA ASP A 117 -10.16 -1.68 2.83
C ASP A 117 -9.72 -2.86 1.96
N TYR A 118 -8.96 -2.59 0.90
CA TYR A 118 -8.51 -3.63 -0.01
C TYR A 118 -7.58 -4.64 0.66
N CYS A 119 -6.64 -4.17 1.47
CA CYS A 119 -5.76 -5.01 2.27
C CYS A 119 -6.53 -5.87 3.27
N LEU A 120 -7.51 -5.29 3.97
CA LEU A 120 -8.36 -6.02 4.91
C LEU A 120 -9.19 -7.10 4.21
N ARG A 121 -9.80 -6.80 3.06
CA ARG A 121 -10.54 -7.77 2.25
C ARG A 121 -9.62 -8.89 1.74
N THR A 122 -8.41 -8.56 1.32
CA THR A 122 -7.39 -9.53 0.89
C THR A 122 -7.07 -10.52 2.00
N VAL A 123 -6.78 -10.02 3.20
CA VAL A 123 -6.47 -10.87 4.37
C VAL A 123 -7.68 -11.71 4.80
N ARG A 124 -8.89 -11.14 4.82
CA ARG A 124 -10.14 -11.88 5.11
C ARG A 124 -10.44 -12.97 4.09
N ALA A 125 -10.02 -12.79 2.85
CA ALA A 125 -10.13 -13.80 1.81
C ALA A 125 -9.12 -14.95 1.94
N GLY A 126 -8.22 -14.90 2.94
CA GLY A 126 -7.24 -15.94 3.25
C GLY A 126 -5.86 -15.73 2.66
N TYR A 127 -5.63 -14.63 1.95
CA TYR A 127 -4.32 -14.29 1.43
C TYR A 127 -3.45 -13.55 2.46
N ARG A 128 -2.14 -13.51 2.21
CA ARG A 128 -1.16 -12.75 2.99
C ARG A 128 -0.62 -11.59 2.17
N ILE A 129 -0.11 -10.59 2.87
CA ILE A 129 0.57 -9.44 2.28
C ILE A 129 2.02 -9.50 2.74
N LEU A 130 2.95 -9.51 1.80
CA LEU A 130 4.39 -9.60 2.07
C LEU A 130 5.07 -8.27 1.73
N SER A 131 5.74 -7.66 2.70
CA SER A 131 6.70 -6.58 2.45
C SER A 131 8.04 -7.18 2.04
N VAL A 132 8.59 -6.75 0.91
CA VAL A 132 9.86 -7.22 0.33
C VAL A 132 10.90 -6.11 0.40
N PRO A 133 11.76 -6.09 1.42
CA PRO A 133 12.69 -4.99 1.67
C PRO A 133 13.72 -4.73 0.57
N ALA A 134 14.09 -5.76 -0.20
CA ALA A 134 15.03 -5.66 -1.31
C ALA A 134 14.42 -4.99 -2.55
N ALA A 135 13.10 -5.07 -2.72
CA ALA A 135 12.38 -4.41 -3.80
C ALA A 135 12.22 -2.91 -3.48
N LEU A 136 13.04 -2.07 -4.09
CA LEU A 136 13.12 -0.65 -3.76
C LEU A 136 12.40 0.21 -4.78
N MET A 137 11.70 1.24 -4.29
CA MET A 137 11.08 2.30 -5.07
C MET A 137 11.46 3.65 -4.48
N ASP A 138 11.73 4.62 -5.31
CA ASP A 138 11.93 6.01 -4.90
C ASP A 138 10.60 6.76 -4.98
N LYS A 139 10.25 7.47 -3.89
CA LYS A 139 9.04 8.31 -3.82
C LYS A 139 9.43 9.77 -3.90
N GLU A 140 8.77 10.49 -4.80
CA GLU A 140 8.99 11.93 -4.95
C GLU A 140 8.37 12.70 -3.78
N HIS A 141 9.10 13.68 -3.30
CA HIS A 141 8.64 14.53 -2.21
C HIS A 141 7.88 15.75 -2.75
N PHE A 142 6.61 15.56 -3.05
CA PHE A 142 5.73 16.69 -3.35
C PHE A 142 5.65 17.63 -2.14
N PHE A 143 5.86 18.92 -2.35
CA PHE A 143 5.78 19.96 -1.30
C PHE A 143 7.01 20.07 -0.39
N SER A 144 8.19 19.70 -0.85
CA SER A 144 9.44 19.88 -0.07
C SER A 144 9.69 21.32 0.38
N THR A 145 9.18 22.29 -0.40
CA THR A 145 9.34 23.73 -0.14
C THR A 145 8.16 24.36 0.61
N ASP A 146 7.03 23.67 0.76
CA ASP A 146 5.86 24.22 1.40
C ASP A 146 5.99 24.19 2.94
N SER A 147 5.60 25.27 3.60
CA SER A 147 5.42 25.30 5.04
C SER A 147 4.30 24.34 5.48
N TRP A 148 4.29 23.96 6.77
CA TRP A 148 3.22 23.12 7.34
C TRP A 148 1.82 23.74 7.14
N ALA A 149 1.71 25.06 7.26
CA ALA A 149 0.45 25.79 7.08
C ALA A 149 -0.06 25.71 5.63
N GLU A 150 0.82 25.90 4.64
CA GLU A 150 0.50 25.81 3.22
C GLU A 150 0.08 24.39 2.83
N ARG A 151 0.82 23.37 3.31
CA ARG A 151 0.45 21.96 3.08
C ARG A 151 -0.93 21.63 3.63
N ASN A 152 -1.24 22.10 4.85
CA ASN A 152 -2.55 21.89 5.45
C ASN A 152 -3.66 22.62 4.69
N HIS A 153 -3.40 23.83 4.19
CA HIS A 153 -4.37 24.55 3.38
C HIS A 153 -4.65 23.85 2.05
N LYS A 154 -3.62 23.45 1.32
CA LYS A 154 -3.75 22.69 0.06
C LYS A 154 -4.47 21.34 0.24
N LYS A 155 -4.31 20.69 1.41
CA LYS A 155 -4.93 19.39 1.73
C LYS A 155 -6.26 19.50 2.48
N LYS A 156 -6.79 20.71 2.71
CA LYS A 156 -8.01 20.92 3.51
C LYS A 156 -9.22 20.13 3.00
N TRP A 157 -9.40 20.04 1.69
CA TRP A 157 -10.49 19.29 1.06
C TRP A 157 -10.41 17.77 1.35
N LYS A 158 -9.21 17.23 1.56
CA LYS A 158 -9.01 15.81 1.88
C LYS A 158 -9.55 15.43 3.25
N ARG A 159 -9.67 16.39 4.19
CA ARG A 159 -10.16 16.14 5.55
C ARG A 159 -11.57 15.58 5.58
N PHE A 160 -12.43 16.02 4.67
CA PHE A 160 -13.77 15.45 4.54
C PHE A 160 -13.71 13.94 4.32
N TYR A 161 -12.89 13.49 3.37
CA TYR A 161 -12.74 12.07 3.07
C TYR A 161 -12.07 11.30 4.21
N GLN A 162 -11.11 11.89 4.90
CA GLN A 162 -10.48 11.26 6.07
C GLN A 162 -11.51 10.93 7.17
N VAL A 163 -12.42 11.85 7.46
CA VAL A 163 -13.47 11.63 8.46
C VAL A 163 -14.51 10.64 7.94
N ARG A 164 -15.05 10.88 6.74
CA ARG A 164 -16.07 10.01 6.13
C ARG A 164 -15.64 8.55 6.02
N ASN A 165 -14.39 8.30 5.61
CA ASN A 165 -13.93 6.94 5.31
C ASN A 165 -13.36 6.22 6.56
N ALA A 166 -13.15 6.92 7.67
CA ALA A 166 -12.66 6.34 8.93
C ALA A 166 -13.80 5.93 9.89
N THR A 167 -15.04 6.31 9.58
CA THR A 167 -16.26 5.93 10.32
C THR A 167 -16.97 4.78 9.66
#